data_dc727e696fa07aff8deb45ec8f8236d5
#
_entry.id   dc727e696fa07aff8deb45ec8f8236d5
#
_cell.length_a   1.000
_cell.length_b   1.000
_cell.length_c   1.000
_cell.angle_alpha   90.00
_cell.angle_beta   90.00
_cell.angle_gamma   90.00
#
_symmetry.space_group_name_H-M   'P 1'
#
loop_
_entity.id
_entity.type
_entity.pdbx_description
1 polymer ?
#
loop_
_entity_poly.entity_id
_entity_poly.type
_entity_poly.pdbx_seq_one_letter_code
_entity_poly.pdbx_strand_id
1 'polypeptide(L)'
;SRGLGDVYKRQDYNNGYSLYAGIPFCPTTCLYCSFTSYPLAVWKDRVDTYVDAMLKELEFTSRLMKDKKLDTFYMGGGTPTTLEPEQLDRVLSFFEEHFDTTGLKEYTIEAGRPDSITRDKLLIMKKHGVDRISINPQTMNDDTLKLIGRHHTVEQIKEAFTLARECGFDNINMDLIIGLPGETREPVSYTHLRAHETRRHL
;
A
#
# COMPACT_ATOMS: atom_id res chain seq x y z
N SER A 1 10.59 -22.59 17.37
CA SER A 1 10.18 -21.17 17.22
C SER A 1 11.33 -20.39 16.62
N ARG A 2 11.22 -20.10 15.33
CA ARG A 2 12.15 -19.15 14.68
C ARG A 2 11.70 -17.77 15.11
N GLY A 3 12.41 -17.16 16.07
CA GLY A 3 12.06 -15.88 16.63
C GLY A 3 12.40 -14.70 15.72
N LEU A 4 11.87 -13.52 16.03
CA LEU A 4 12.16 -12.24 15.38
C LEU A 4 13.65 -11.96 15.14
N GLY A 5 14.55 -12.56 15.93
CA GLY A 5 16.00 -12.46 15.78
C GLY A 5 16.56 -13.00 14.45
N ASP A 6 15.85 -13.92 13.76
CA ASP A 6 16.30 -14.44 12.46
C ASP A 6 15.96 -13.49 11.28
N VAL A 7 15.00 -12.61 11.45
CA VAL A 7 14.64 -11.58 10.45
C VAL A 7 15.74 -10.51 10.41
N TYR A 8 16.23 -10.11 11.57
CA TYR A 8 17.29 -9.10 11.67
C TYR A 8 18.65 -9.57 11.15
N LYS A 9 18.94 -10.87 11.19
CA LYS A 9 20.22 -11.43 10.68
C LYS A 9 20.31 -11.48 9.15
N ARG A 10 19.22 -11.23 8.42
CA ARG A 10 19.18 -11.28 6.94
C ARG A 10 19.42 -9.92 6.27
N GLN A 11 19.48 -8.84 7.04
CA GLN A 11 19.69 -7.50 6.48
C GLN A 11 21.18 -7.13 6.58
N ASP A 12 21.77 -6.72 5.48
CA ASP A 12 23.10 -6.13 5.46
C ASP A 12 22.99 -4.65 5.84
N TYR A 13 22.91 -4.38 7.14
CA TYR A 13 22.76 -3.03 7.68
C TYR A 13 23.90 -2.07 7.32
N ASN A 14 25.04 -2.59 6.89
CA ASN A 14 26.19 -1.76 6.56
C ASN A 14 26.11 -1.21 5.11
N ASN A 15 25.55 -1.99 4.18
CA ASN A 15 25.57 -1.67 2.75
C ASN A 15 24.18 -1.53 2.12
N GLY A 16 23.13 -2.03 2.78
CA GLY A 16 21.75 -1.98 2.30
C GLY A 16 20.93 -0.86 2.96
N TYR A 17 19.87 -0.41 2.27
CA TYR A 17 18.86 0.50 2.82
C TYR A 17 17.47 0.18 2.29
N SER A 18 16.46 0.67 2.99
CA SER A 18 15.05 0.64 2.59
C SER A 18 14.60 2.05 2.25
N LEU A 19 13.90 2.22 1.14
CA LEU A 19 13.32 3.49 0.73
C LEU A 19 11.82 3.48 0.98
N TYR A 20 11.35 4.51 1.68
CA TYR A 20 9.93 4.75 1.90
C TYR A 20 9.49 6.03 1.17
N ALA A 21 8.44 5.92 0.34
CA ALA A 21 7.80 7.05 -0.31
C ALA A 21 6.38 7.25 0.24
N GLY A 22 6.11 8.40 0.83
CA GLY A 22 4.82 8.69 1.46
C GLY A 22 3.88 9.46 0.54
N ILE A 23 2.64 8.98 0.35
CA ILE A 23 1.56 9.71 -0.32
C ILE A 23 0.56 10.15 0.74
N PRO A 24 0.44 11.46 1.04
CA PRO A 24 -0.34 11.94 2.17
C PRO A 24 -1.84 12.09 1.87
N PHE A 25 -2.28 11.75 0.66
CA PHE A 25 -3.67 11.92 0.24
C PHE A 25 -4.50 10.67 0.54
N CYS A 26 -5.75 10.88 0.96
CA CYS A 26 -6.74 9.83 1.16
C CYS A 26 -8.07 10.20 0.50
N PRO A 27 -8.90 9.24 0.06
CA PRO A 27 -10.25 9.53 -0.40
C PRO A 27 -11.07 10.26 0.68
N THR A 28 -10.98 9.79 1.94
CA THR A 28 -11.59 10.38 3.13
C THR A 28 -10.70 10.15 4.35
N THR A 29 -10.86 10.97 5.39
CA THR A 29 -10.17 10.79 6.67
C THR A 29 -10.90 9.75 7.51
N CYS A 30 -10.20 8.70 7.94
CA CYS A 30 -10.75 7.69 8.84
C CYS A 30 -10.66 8.18 10.30
N LEU A 31 -11.69 7.91 11.11
CA LEU A 31 -11.80 8.43 12.48
C LEU A 31 -10.70 7.91 13.42
N TYR A 32 -10.14 6.74 13.15
CA TYR A 32 -9.07 6.13 13.96
C TYR A 32 -7.65 6.50 13.49
N CYS A 33 -7.52 7.18 12.35
CA CYS A 33 -6.21 7.38 11.71
C CYS A 33 -5.45 8.55 12.34
N SER A 34 -4.22 8.28 12.78
CA SER A 34 -3.29 9.29 13.30
C SER A 34 -2.20 9.68 12.29
N PHE A 35 -2.19 9.09 11.11
CA PHE A 35 -1.25 9.45 10.05
C PHE A 35 -1.63 10.77 9.39
N THR A 36 -0.63 11.42 8.78
CA THR A 36 -0.87 12.58 7.91
C THR A 36 -1.79 12.17 6.76
N SER A 37 -2.99 12.71 6.75
CA SER A 37 -4.04 12.36 5.81
C SER A 37 -4.77 13.60 5.35
N TYR A 38 -4.60 13.94 4.08
CA TYR A 38 -5.26 15.07 3.43
C TYR A 38 -6.40 14.55 2.54
N PRO A 39 -7.67 14.93 2.80
CA PRO A 39 -8.79 14.53 1.96
C PRO A 39 -8.59 14.99 0.51
N LEU A 40 -8.63 14.05 -0.43
CA LEU A 40 -8.37 14.32 -1.85
C LEU A 40 -9.34 15.37 -2.42
N ALA A 41 -10.60 15.39 -1.97
CA ALA A 41 -11.59 16.37 -2.40
C ALA A 41 -11.16 17.84 -2.15
N VAL A 42 -10.34 18.07 -1.12
CA VAL A 42 -9.84 19.42 -0.76
C VAL A 42 -8.49 19.71 -1.41
N TRP A 43 -7.66 18.68 -1.60
CA TRP A 43 -6.26 18.84 -1.96
C TRP A 43 -5.92 18.39 -3.38
N LYS A 44 -6.92 18.08 -4.20
CA LYS A 44 -6.74 17.56 -5.56
C LYS A 44 -5.80 18.43 -6.40
N ASP A 45 -5.95 19.75 -6.34
CA ASP A 45 -5.14 20.70 -7.09
C ASP A 45 -3.66 20.78 -6.63
N ARG A 46 -3.33 20.13 -5.52
CA ARG A 46 -1.97 20.09 -4.97
C ARG A 46 -1.23 18.79 -5.23
N VAL A 47 -1.91 17.78 -5.76
CA VAL A 47 -1.31 16.46 -5.96
C VAL A 47 -0.10 16.51 -6.89
N ASP A 48 -0.22 17.20 -8.04
CA ASP A 48 0.90 17.32 -9.00
C ASP A 48 2.08 18.07 -8.39
N THR A 49 1.82 19.17 -7.67
CA THR A 49 2.87 19.92 -6.97
C THR A 49 3.59 19.05 -5.93
N TYR A 50 2.84 18.19 -5.23
CA TYR A 50 3.39 17.24 -4.28
C TYR A 50 4.24 16.18 -4.97
N VAL A 51 3.75 15.60 -6.08
CA VAL A 51 4.50 14.64 -6.88
C VAL A 51 5.80 15.26 -7.38
N ASP A 52 5.76 16.49 -7.91
CA ASP A 52 6.98 17.20 -8.35
C ASP A 52 8.00 17.38 -7.23
N ALA A 53 7.55 17.70 -6.02
CA ALA A 53 8.43 17.83 -4.86
C ALA A 53 9.03 16.47 -4.45
N MET A 54 8.21 15.42 -4.42
CA MET A 54 8.65 14.06 -4.10
C MET A 54 9.68 13.55 -5.12
N LEU A 55 9.51 13.81 -6.42
CA LEU A 55 10.50 13.42 -7.43
C LEU A 55 11.86 14.11 -7.21
N LYS A 56 11.87 15.37 -6.78
CA LYS A 56 13.12 16.05 -6.39
C LYS A 56 13.79 15.43 -5.17
N GLU A 57 13.00 15.02 -4.18
CA GLU A 57 13.54 14.30 -3.00
C GLU A 57 14.07 12.92 -3.38
N LEU A 58 13.39 12.19 -4.27
CA LEU A 58 13.87 10.92 -4.81
C LEU A 58 15.19 11.10 -5.57
N GLU A 59 15.29 12.10 -6.43
CA GLU A 59 16.53 12.43 -7.15
C GLU A 59 17.69 12.76 -6.19
N PHE A 60 17.44 13.58 -5.16
CA PHE A 60 18.43 13.87 -4.14
C PHE A 60 18.86 12.60 -3.39
N THR A 61 17.89 11.78 -2.99
CA THR A 61 18.13 10.53 -2.26
C THR A 61 18.95 9.55 -3.09
N SER A 62 18.64 9.40 -4.38
CA SER A 62 19.38 8.50 -5.27
C SER A 62 20.87 8.87 -5.37
N ARG A 63 21.16 10.18 -5.45
CA ARG A 63 22.56 10.68 -5.43
C ARG A 63 23.24 10.46 -4.09
N LEU A 64 22.53 10.69 -2.99
CA LEU A 64 23.06 10.49 -1.63
C LEU A 64 23.37 9.02 -1.35
N MET A 65 22.56 8.11 -1.86
CA MET A 65 22.60 6.67 -1.59
C MET A 65 23.26 5.85 -2.71
N LYS A 66 23.91 6.51 -3.68
CA LYS A 66 24.48 5.89 -4.89
C LYS A 66 25.43 4.70 -4.64
N ASP A 67 26.16 4.71 -3.52
CA ASP A 67 27.13 3.68 -3.15
C ASP A 67 26.52 2.61 -2.22
N LYS A 68 25.20 2.66 -1.99
CA LYS A 68 24.44 1.74 -1.15
C LYS A 68 23.49 0.91 -1.99
N LYS A 69 23.24 -0.33 -1.56
CA LYS A 69 22.28 -1.21 -2.21
C LYS A 69 20.85 -0.93 -1.71
N LEU A 70 19.93 -0.69 -2.62
CA LEU A 70 18.51 -0.63 -2.30
C LEU A 70 17.98 -2.04 -2.08
N ASP A 71 17.55 -2.34 -0.84
CA ASP A 71 16.99 -3.63 -0.47
C ASP A 71 15.47 -3.70 -0.63
N THR A 72 14.76 -2.64 -0.26
CA THR A 72 13.29 -2.59 -0.35
C THR A 72 12.80 -1.21 -0.76
N PHE A 73 11.71 -1.19 -1.50
CA PHE A 73 10.93 0.02 -1.75
C PHE A 73 9.50 -0.17 -1.24
N TYR A 74 9.04 0.79 -0.47
CA TYR A 74 7.70 0.80 0.09
C TYR A 74 7.02 2.15 -0.15
N MET A 75 5.91 2.16 -0.88
CA MET A 75 5.08 3.34 -1.05
C MET A 75 3.80 3.21 -0.21
N GLY A 76 3.63 4.12 0.73
CA GLY A 76 2.53 4.08 1.69
C GLY A 76 2.09 5.46 2.16
N GLY A 77 1.60 5.54 3.40
CA GLY A 77 1.19 6.78 4.06
C GLY A 77 -0.32 6.95 4.15
N GLY A 78 -0.90 7.87 3.40
CA GLY A 78 -2.35 7.99 3.26
C GLY A 78 -2.88 6.86 2.37
N THR A 79 -2.95 7.10 1.07
CA THR A 79 -3.38 6.08 0.10
C THR A 79 -2.70 6.32 -1.25
N PRO A 80 -1.63 5.60 -1.60
CA PRO A 80 -0.93 5.76 -2.88
C PRO A 80 -1.84 5.66 -4.12
N THR A 81 -2.86 4.81 -4.06
CA THR A 81 -3.83 4.66 -5.15
C THR A 81 -4.82 5.83 -5.29
N THR A 82 -4.67 6.90 -4.52
CA THR A 82 -5.33 8.19 -4.80
C THR A 82 -4.67 8.94 -5.97
N LEU A 83 -3.42 8.62 -6.28
CA LEU A 83 -2.79 9.12 -7.50
C LEU A 83 -3.54 8.63 -8.73
N GLU A 84 -3.69 9.50 -9.72
CA GLU A 84 -4.21 9.10 -11.02
C GLU A 84 -3.20 8.16 -11.73
N PRO A 85 -3.64 7.35 -12.71
CA PRO A 85 -2.77 6.39 -13.39
C PRO A 85 -1.48 7.03 -13.93
N GLU A 86 -1.56 8.19 -14.55
CA GLU A 86 -0.43 8.92 -15.12
C GLU A 86 0.54 9.42 -14.05
N GLN A 87 0.02 9.85 -12.91
CA GLN A 87 0.84 10.30 -11.77
C GLN A 87 1.59 9.11 -11.14
N LEU A 88 0.90 7.98 -11.00
CA LEU A 88 1.48 6.74 -10.47
C LEU A 88 2.58 6.22 -11.40
N ASP A 89 2.30 6.12 -12.71
CA ASP A 89 3.29 5.70 -13.73
C ASP A 89 4.51 6.62 -13.72
N ARG A 90 4.31 7.93 -13.61
CA ARG A 90 5.39 8.92 -13.55
C ARG A 90 6.30 8.71 -12.33
N VAL A 91 5.73 8.48 -11.16
CA VAL A 91 6.52 8.25 -9.93
C VAL A 91 7.31 6.95 -10.03
N LEU A 92 6.68 5.87 -10.51
CA LEU A 92 7.32 4.56 -10.61
C LEU A 92 8.41 4.54 -11.70
N SER A 93 8.16 5.17 -12.87
CA SER A 93 9.17 5.35 -13.91
C SER A 93 10.38 6.13 -13.39
N PHE A 94 10.14 7.25 -12.70
CA PHE A 94 11.22 8.04 -12.12
C PHE A 94 12.04 7.26 -11.09
N PHE A 95 11.36 6.46 -10.26
CA PHE A 95 12.04 5.60 -9.31
C PHE A 95 12.97 4.60 -10.02
N GLU A 96 12.48 3.89 -11.04
CA GLU A 96 13.26 2.92 -11.82
C GLU A 96 14.43 3.55 -12.58
N GLU A 97 14.29 4.78 -13.04
CA GLU A 97 15.36 5.52 -13.74
C GLU A 97 16.51 5.94 -12.81
N HIS A 98 16.22 6.15 -11.51
CA HIS A 98 17.17 6.74 -10.57
C HIS A 98 17.73 5.76 -9.53
N PHE A 99 17.10 4.59 -9.37
CA PHE A 99 17.53 3.59 -8.40
C PHE A 99 17.78 2.24 -9.08
N ASP A 100 18.81 1.54 -8.62
CA ASP A 100 19.03 0.16 -9.05
C ASP A 100 18.01 -0.75 -8.38
N THR A 101 17.00 -1.17 -9.15
CA THR A 101 15.95 -2.08 -8.71
C THR A 101 16.32 -3.56 -8.82
N THR A 102 17.52 -3.86 -9.34
CA THR A 102 18.00 -5.24 -9.48
C THR A 102 18.22 -5.88 -8.11
N GLY A 103 17.44 -6.90 -7.82
CA GLY A 103 17.57 -7.63 -6.55
C GLY A 103 16.89 -6.96 -5.37
N LEU A 104 15.88 -6.11 -5.61
CA LEU A 104 14.93 -5.71 -4.57
C LEU A 104 14.36 -6.96 -3.90
N LYS A 105 14.35 -6.93 -2.56
CA LYS A 105 13.76 -8.01 -1.74
C LYS A 105 12.26 -7.81 -1.54
N GLU A 106 11.79 -6.57 -1.67
CA GLU A 106 10.39 -6.18 -1.53
C GLU A 106 10.14 -4.90 -2.33
N TYR A 107 9.10 -4.92 -3.15
CA TYR A 107 8.57 -3.75 -3.87
C TYR A 107 7.08 -3.65 -3.58
N THR A 108 6.73 -2.91 -2.53
CA THR A 108 5.37 -2.83 -1.99
C THR A 108 4.73 -1.49 -2.26
N ILE A 109 3.47 -1.51 -2.69
CA ILE A 109 2.60 -0.32 -2.76
C ILE A 109 1.32 -0.56 -1.98
N GLU A 110 0.97 0.35 -1.09
CA GLU A 110 -0.31 0.32 -0.39
C GLU A 110 -1.45 0.74 -1.35
N ALA A 111 -2.28 -0.23 -1.72
CA ALA A 111 -3.58 0.00 -2.33
C ALA A 111 -4.67 -0.01 -1.25
N GLY A 112 -4.43 0.72 -0.15
CA GLY A 112 -5.09 0.56 1.14
C GLY A 112 -6.60 0.82 1.16
N ARG A 113 -7.17 1.39 0.11
CA ARG A 113 -8.59 1.74 0.00
C ARG A 113 -9.21 1.09 -1.24
N PRO A 114 -10.14 0.13 -1.08
CA PRO A 114 -10.83 -0.52 -2.21
C PRO A 114 -11.46 0.47 -3.19
N ASP A 115 -12.02 1.56 -2.68
CA ASP A 115 -12.65 2.62 -3.46
C ASP A 115 -11.66 3.48 -4.29
N SER A 116 -10.36 3.30 -4.15
CA SER A 116 -9.32 3.98 -4.93
C SER A 116 -8.58 3.05 -5.92
N ILE A 117 -8.89 1.75 -5.90
CA ILE A 117 -8.26 0.73 -6.75
C ILE A 117 -8.98 0.69 -8.10
N THR A 118 -8.19 0.76 -9.18
CA THR A 118 -8.69 0.54 -10.55
C THR A 118 -7.80 -0.45 -11.29
N ARG A 119 -8.33 -1.08 -12.33
CA ARG A 119 -7.56 -2.01 -13.19
C ARG A 119 -6.33 -1.34 -13.77
N ASP A 120 -6.45 -0.11 -14.25
CA ASP A 120 -5.34 0.63 -14.87
C ASP A 120 -4.19 0.86 -13.87
N LYS A 121 -4.51 1.27 -12.64
CA LYS A 121 -3.50 1.44 -11.57
C LYS A 121 -2.81 0.12 -11.23
N LEU A 122 -3.56 -0.97 -11.14
CA LEU A 122 -2.99 -2.30 -10.87
C LEU A 122 -2.08 -2.75 -12.01
N LEU A 123 -2.48 -2.56 -13.27
CA LEU A 123 -1.66 -2.91 -14.43
C LEU A 123 -0.39 -2.05 -14.51
N ILE A 124 -0.47 -0.76 -14.16
CA ILE A 124 0.72 0.11 -14.05
C ILE A 124 1.67 -0.42 -12.98
N MET A 125 1.18 -0.72 -11.77
CA MET A 125 2.03 -1.30 -10.72
C MET A 125 2.68 -2.62 -11.18
N LYS A 126 1.95 -3.50 -11.87
CA LYS A 126 2.53 -4.74 -12.43
C LYS A 126 3.56 -4.48 -13.51
N LYS A 127 3.32 -3.53 -14.42
CA LYS A 127 4.28 -3.09 -15.45
C LYS A 127 5.62 -2.69 -14.82
N HIS A 128 5.58 -2.02 -13.67
CA HIS A 128 6.75 -1.55 -12.92
C HIS A 128 7.32 -2.59 -11.93
N GLY A 129 6.91 -3.85 -12.02
CA GLY A 129 7.50 -4.92 -11.22
C GLY A 129 7.10 -4.92 -9.74
N VAL A 130 6.07 -4.17 -9.35
CA VAL A 130 5.54 -4.23 -7.98
C VAL A 130 5.11 -5.67 -7.68
N ASP A 131 5.66 -6.25 -6.61
CA ASP A 131 5.47 -7.65 -6.26
C ASP A 131 4.45 -7.85 -5.13
N ARG A 132 4.21 -6.80 -4.33
CA ARG A 132 3.28 -6.82 -3.20
C ARG A 132 2.40 -5.58 -3.16
N ILE A 133 1.12 -5.78 -2.86
CA ILE A 133 0.19 -4.70 -2.55
C ILE A 133 -0.52 -4.95 -1.22
N SER A 134 -1.01 -3.88 -0.59
CA SER A 134 -1.90 -4.00 0.57
C SER A 134 -3.30 -3.52 0.21
N ILE A 135 -4.31 -4.35 0.46
CA ILE A 135 -5.73 -3.97 0.41
C ILE A 135 -6.23 -4.02 1.84
N ASN A 136 -6.54 -2.86 2.44
CA ASN A 136 -6.78 -2.76 3.88
C ASN A 136 -8.28 -2.60 4.19
N PRO A 137 -9.03 -3.71 4.40
CA PRO A 137 -10.45 -3.65 4.73
C PRO A 137 -10.70 -3.01 6.11
N GLN A 138 -9.82 -3.25 7.06
CA GLN A 138 -9.92 -2.91 8.48
C GLN A 138 -11.00 -3.72 9.21
N THR A 139 -12.15 -3.94 8.61
CA THR A 139 -13.23 -4.82 9.07
C THR A 139 -14.03 -5.35 7.89
N MET A 140 -14.73 -6.46 8.10
CA MET A 140 -15.70 -7.04 7.15
C MET A 140 -17.15 -6.81 7.62
N ASN A 141 -17.42 -5.65 8.21
CA ASN A 141 -18.74 -5.22 8.66
C ASN A 141 -19.05 -3.83 8.10
N ASP A 142 -20.09 -3.74 7.25
CA ASP A 142 -20.47 -2.48 6.57
C ASP A 142 -20.87 -1.37 7.53
N ASP A 143 -21.53 -1.69 8.64
CA ASP A 143 -21.94 -0.69 9.63
C ASP A 143 -20.71 -0.14 10.38
N THR A 144 -19.76 -0.99 10.71
CA THR A 144 -18.48 -0.57 11.31
C THR A 144 -17.66 0.25 10.32
N LEU A 145 -17.60 -0.12 9.03
CA LEU A 145 -16.95 0.69 8.01
C LEU A 145 -17.49 2.11 7.96
N LYS A 146 -18.82 2.28 7.94
CA LYS A 146 -19.48 3.59 7.99
C LYS A 146 -19.12 4.35 9.27
N LEU A 147 -19.17 3.65 10.41
CA LEU A 147 -18.87 4.23 11.72
C LEU A 147 -17.44 4.80 11.80
N ILE A 148 -16.46 4.12 11.20
CA ILE A 148 -15.06 4.57 11.19
C ILE A 148 -14.70 5.54 10.05
N GLY A 149 -15.71 6.00 9.28
CA GLY A 149 -15.52 7.00 8.21
C GLY A 149 -15.00 6.40 6.90
N ARG A 150 -15.22 5.11 6.67
CA ARG A 150 -14.95 4.46 5.38
C ARG A 150 -16.22 4.31 4.57
N HIS A 151 -16.17 4.72 3.29
CA HIS A 151 -17.36 4.74 2.42
C HIS A 151 -17.47 3.54 1.48
N HIS A 152 -16.48 2.64 1.48
CA HIS A 152 -16.54 1.40 0.72
C HIS A 152 -17.30 0.30 1.49
N THR A 153 -17.77 -0.70 0.77
CA THR A 153 -18.50 -1.84 1.32
C THR A 153 -17.63 -3.10 1.36
N VAL A 154 -18.09 -4.11 2.10
CA VAL A 154 -17.48 -5.45 2.13
C VAL A 154 -17.43 -6.06 0.73
N GLU A 155 -18.45 -5.84 -0.11
CA GLU A 155 -18.45 -6.35 -1.49
C GLU A 155 -17.35 -5.69 -2.33
N GLN A 156 -17.17 -4.37 -2.22
CA GLN A 156 -16.07 -3.68 -2.90
C GLN A 156 -14.69 -4.16 -2.45
N ILE A 157 -14.52 -4.60 -1.20
CA ILE A 157 -13.28 -5.23 -0.75
C ILE A 157 -13.02 -6.53 -1.52
N LYS A 158 -14.03 -7.38 -1.66
CA LYS A 158 -13.93 -8.65 -2.40
C LYS A 158 -13.66 -8.41 -3.90
N GLU A 159 -14.36 -7.45 -4.50
CA GLU A 159 -14.17 -7.04 -5.89
C GLU A 159 -12.73 -6.55 -6.12
N ALA A 160 -12.22 -5.66 -5.26
CA ALA A 160 -10.86 -5.15 -5.34
C ALA A 160 -9.81 -6.26 -5.20
N PHE A 161 -10.03 -7.22 -4.28
CA PHE A 161 -9.16 -8.38 -4.12
C PHE A 161 -9.16 -9.26 -5.38
N THR A 162 -10.35 -9.58 -5.90
CA THR A 162 -10.50 -10.38 -7.14
C THR A 162 -9.83 -9.69 -8.31
N LEU A 163 -10.07 -8.38 -8.48
CA LEU A 163 -9.45 -7.58 -9.53
C LEU A 163 -7.93 -7.58 -9.44
N ALA A 164 -7.37 -7.48 -8.22
CA ALA A 164 -5.93 -7.54 -8.01
C ALA A 164 -5.36 -8.91 -8.40
N ARG A 165 -6.06 -10.01 -8.06
CA ARG A 165 -5.68 -11.37 -8.50
C ARG A 165 -5.72 -11.51 -10.02
N GLU A 166 -6.77 -11.03 -10.69
CA GLU A 166 -6.88 -11.03 -12.16
C GLU A 166 -5.74 -10.23 -12.81
N CYS A 167 -5.27 -9.15 -12.18
CA CYS A 167 -4.11 -8.38 -12.63
C CYS A 167 -2.76 -9.04 -12.31
N GLY A 168 -2.74 -10.24 -11.69
CA GLY A 168 -1.54 -11.03 -11.44
C GLY A 168 -0.83 -10.70 -10.13
N PHE A 169 -1.52 -10.15 -9.13
CA PHE A 169 -0.96 -9.98 -7.79
C PHE A 169 -1.23 -11.22 -6.94
N ASP A 170 -0.17 -11.96 -6.63
CA ASP A 170 -0.23 -13.14 -5.75
C ASP A 170 0.11 -12.81 -4.29
N ASN A 171 0.86 -11.74 -4.06
CA ASN A 171 1.25 -11.27 -2.74
C ASN A 171 0.40 -10.06 -2.33
N ILE A 172 -0.75 -10.33 -1.68
CA ILE A 172 -1.68 -9.32 -1.22
C ILE A 172 -1.75 -9.36 0.31
N ASN A 173 -1.37 -8.26 0.95
CA ASN A 173 -1.56 -8.05 2.39
C ASN A 173 -2.94 -7.47 2.66
N MET A 174 -3.56 -7.87 3.76
CA MET A 174 -4.86 -7.33 4.20
C MET A 174 -4.79 -7.00 5.68
N ASP A 175 -4.96 -5.72 6.02
CA ASP A 175 -4.95 -5.25 7.42
C ASP A 175 -6.35 -5.25 8.01
N LEU A 176 -6.43 -5.71 9.26
CA LEU A 176 -7.64 -5.76 10.06
C LEU A 176 -7.38 -5.09 11.41
N ILE A 177 -8.36 -4.35 11.91
CA ILE A 177 -8.33 -3.74 13.24
C ILE A 177 -9.23 -4.56 14.16
N ILE A 178 -8.68 -4.99 15.27
CA ILE A 178 -9.40 -5.71 16.32
C ILE A 178 -9.89 -4.70 17.36
N GLY A 179 -11.15 -4.84 17.79
CA GLY A 179 -11.73 -4.01 18.84
C GLY A 179 -12.30 -2.68 18.37
N LEU A 180 -12.71 -2.62 17.10
CA LEU A 180 -13.48 -1.46 16.60
C LEU A 180 -14.81 -1.32 17.36
N PRO A 181 -15.32 -0.07 17.53
CA PRO A 181 -16.58 0.17 18.23
C PRO A 181 -17.74 -0.63 17.61
N GLY A 182 -18.52 -1.30 18.45
CA GLY A 182 -19.67 -2.09 18.04
C GLY A 182 -19.35 -3.49 17.49
N GLU A 183 -18.08 -3.87 17.38
CA GLU A 183 -17.72 -5.21 16.96
C GLU A 183 -17.70 -6.21 18.13
N THR A 184 -18.22 -7.41 17.84
CA THR A 184 -18.14 -8.59 18.72
C THR A 184 -17.02 -9.51 18.22
N ARG A 185 -16.79 -10.64 18.94
CA ARG A 185 -15.78 -11.62 18.52
C ARG A 185 -16.12 -12.34 17.21
N GLU A 186 -17.38 -12.44 16.83
CA GLU A 186 -17.85 -13.19 15.66
C GLU A 186 -17.37 -12.63 14.32
N PRO A 187 -17.47 -11.31 14.00
CA PRO A 187 -16.95 -10.76 12.77
C PRO A 187 -15.44 -10.93 12.61
N VAL A 188 -14.69 -10.78 13.71
CA VAL A 188 -13.23 -10.95 13.71
C VAL A 188 -12.84 -12.39 13.41
N SER A 189 -13.54 -13.38 14.01
CA SER A 189 -13.34 -14.80 13.77
C SER A 189 -13.64 -15.19 12.32
N TYR A 190 -14.74 -14.68 11.74
CA TYR A 190 -15.10 -14.91 10.34
C TYR A 190 -14.08 -14.33 9.36
N THR A 191 -13.59 -13.14 9.63
CA THR A 191 -12.60 -12.47 8.81
C THR A 191 -11.25 -13.20 8.84
N HIS A 192 -10.84 -13.65 10.02
CA HIS A 192 -9.61 -14.43 10.21
C HIS A 192 -9.66 -15.78 9.48
N LEU A 193 -10.77 -16.50 9.56
CA LEU A 193 -11.00 -17.75 8.85
C LEU A 193 -10.96 -17.59 7.34
N ARG A 194 -11.61 -16.56 6.79
CA ARG A 194 -11.60 -16.26 5.35
C ARG A 194 -10.23 -15.86 4.83
N ALA A 195 -9.46 -15.07 5.58
CA ALA A 195 -8.08 -14.73 5.21
C ALA A 195 -7.16 -15.97 5.16
N HIS A 196 -7.43 -16.99 5.98
CA HIS A 196 -6.73 -18.27 5.93
C HIS A 196 -7.22 -19.20 4.82
N GLU A 197 -8.50 -19.18 4.46
CA GLU A 197 -9.05 -20.00 3.37
C GLU A 197 -8.51 -19.58 2.00
N THR A 198 -8.29 -18.29 1.76
CA THR A 198 -7.66 -17.78 0.52
C THR A 198 -6.22 -18.24 0.33
N ARG A 199 -5.54 -18.71 1.38
CA ARG A 199 -4.19 -19.31 1.31
C ARG A 199 -4.21 -20.81 0.99
N ARG A 200 -5.35 -21.50 1.13
CA ARG A 200 -5.44 -22.96 0.94
C ARG A 200 -5.87 -23.41 -0.45
N HIS A 201 -6.24 -22.48 -1.32
CA HIS A 201 -6.67 -22.75 -2.69
C HIS A 201 -5.68 -22.26 -3.76
N LEU A 202 -4.39 -22.17 -3.37
CA LEU A 202 -3.27 -21.97 -4.30
C LEU A 202 -2.42 -23.25 -4.37
#